data_5e572da341a0e00164a5a93be7594d50
#
_entry.id   5e572da341a0e00164a5a93be7594d50
#
_cell.length_a   1.000
_cell.length_b   1.000
_cell.length_c   1.000
_cell.angle_alpha   90.00
_cell.angle_beta   90.00
_cell.angle_gamma   90.00
#
_symmetry.space_group_name_H-M   'P 1'
#
loop_
_entity.id
_entity.type
_entity.pdbx_description
1 polymer ?
#
loop_
_entity_poly.entity_id
_entity_poly.type
_entity_poly.pdbx_seq_one_letter_code
_entity_poly.pdbx_strand_id
1 'polypeptide(L)'
;MSDIRVVNMSAHKSPEFEPFSQKGKEWVLNGVDNCNYQYVINRYKYSPTNATIIDSYSNYIYGKGLTAKYTAENANQFAEVLKLISKKELKKVVKDFALFHEASLEIILAKSGNKIVEVNHLPKNKVVPNKVNDKGEIENYWYSYDWSDIRKYPPQPIPVFKKDTTQKRTVFIIKEYNVDEFYFARPSYFSGLNYAELEEEIAIYCVNHIKNGLSAGHIINFNDGEADQEVKDAIERNINKKLAGSSNAGKRILSFNSNKENATTVEAIEISDAHQQYQFLSEEARRQLLIAHKVISPKMFGIDTSTGFSSNADEIITAFDETMLNVIQPLQEPILDGLMELLSHNGISLELEFIPLRPKVIAQPTTQLKKQYKFNEVSVAEGLIALGEEENLIDWELVAECEVDYANEYTFASTGSAFPNAKSEQDSADYMVRYQYAPLKVSENSREFCRKMVNAGKIYRKEDIIRMENEVVNAGWGANGADKYSIWLYKGGGDCHHKWFRKIYVKKGVKVDVNSPLAELISTTKARQEGFNPPANNDLVAIAPKDMKNNGFLEPR
;
A
#
# COMPACT_ATOMS: atom_id res chain seq x y z
N MET A 1 27.39 39.13 34.77
CA MET A 1 26.37 39.16 33.71
C MET A 1 26.47 37.86 32.93
N SER A 2 25.49 37.01 33.03
CA SER A 2 25.48 35.74 32.27
C SER A 2 25.27 36.04 30.78
N ASP A 3 26.24 35.69 29.98
CA ASP A 3 26.17 35.83 28.53
C ASP A 3 25.30 34.70 27.99
N ILE A 4 24.04 35.01 27.70
CA ILE A 4 23.10 34.02 27.08
C ILE A 4 23.40 33.98 25.62
N ARG A 5 24.07 32.92 25.13
CA ARG A 5 24.24 32.64 23.73
C ARG A 5 23.05 31.84 23.21
N VAL A 6 22.25 32.47 22.38
CA VAL A 6 21.21 31.78 21.63
C VAL A 6 21.87 31.06 20.46
N VAL A 7 21.86 29.74 20.47
CA VAL A 7 22.26 28.92 19.32
C VAL A 7 21.05 28.82 18.41
N ASN A 8 21.07 29.53 17.29
CA ASN A 8 20.07 29.34 16.25
C ASN A 8 20.24 27.94 15.64
N MET A 9 19.27 27.10 15.85
CA MET A 9 19.17 25.85 15.09
C MET A 9 18.89 26.20 13.64
N SER A 10 19.68 25.62 12.71
CA SER A 10 19.42 25.82 11.28
C SER A 10 18.04 25.31 10.95
N ALA A 11 17.21 26.17 10.35
CA ALA A 11 15.92 25.74 9.82
C ALA A 11 16.16 24.72 8.70
N HIS A 12 15.41 23.63 8.72
CA HIS A 12 15.39 22.70 7.59
C HIS A 12 14.89 23.46 6.35
N LYS A 13 15.69 23.46 5.28
CA LYS A 13 15.25 23.93 3.96
C LYS A 13 15.08 22.71 3.07
N SER A 14 13.88 22.58 2.50
CA SER A 14 13.68 21.62 1.41
C SER A 14 14.65 21.93 0.27
N PRO A 15 15.25 20.92 -0.39
CA PRO A 15 16.13 21.14 -1.51
C PRO A 15 15.42 21.93 -2.62
N GLU A 16 16.07 22.94 -3.15
CA GLU A 16 15.62 23.65 -4.33
C GLU A 16 16.06 22.84 -5.57
N PHE A 17 15.06 22.31 -6.30
CA PHE A 17 15.29 21.44 -7.47
C PHE A 17 15.46 22.29 -8.74
N GLU A 18 16.35 23.28 -8.70
CA GLU A 18 16.62 24.11 -9.86
C GLU A 18 17.75 23.53 -10.73
N PRO A 19 17.63 23.65 -12.06
CA PRO A 19 18.71 23.33 -12.98
C PRO A 19 19.95 24.18 -12.69
N PHE A 20 21.09 23.57 -12.50
CA PHE A 20 22.34 24.27 -12.21
C PHE A 20 23.24 24.36 -13.44
N SER A 21 23.51 25.59 -13.89
CA SER A 21 24.34 25.89 -15.04
C SER A 21 25.64 26.57 -14.61
N GLN A 22 26.75 25.88 -14.73
CA GLN A 22 28.06 26.45 -14.43
C GLN A 22 28.63 27.26 -15.60
N LYS A 23 29.24 28.41 -15.30
CA LYS A 23 29.88 29.26 -16.33
C LYS A 23 31.04 28.51 -17.02
N GLY A 24 31.07 28.53 -18.34
CA GLY A 24 32.10 27.85 -19.14
C GLY A 24 31.90 26.34 -19.30
N LYS A 25 30.78 25.78 -18.87
CA LYS A 25 30.37 24.40 -19.12
C LYS A 25 29.19 24.35 -20.05
N GLU A 26 29.13 23.34 -20.88
CA GLU A 26 28.05 23.16 -21.87
C GLU A 26 26.84 22.40 -21.28
N TRP A 27 27.03 21.64 -20.22
CA TRP A 27 25.97 20.85 -19.57
C TRP A 27 25.20 21.62 -18.51
N VAL A 28 24.02 21.14 -18.23
CA VAL A 28 23.15 21.60 -17.14
C VAL A 28 22.97 20.44 -16.17
N LEU A 29 23.27 20.66 -14.88
CA LEU A 29 23.14 19.67 -13.82
C LEU A 29 21.76 19.78 -13.14
N ASN A 30 21.28 18.66 -12.63
CA ASN A 30 20.08 18.62 -11.78
C ASN A 30 20.46 18.94 -10.32
N GLY A 31 20.52 20.25 -10.00
CA GLY A 31 21.12 20.76 -8.77
C GLY A 31 22.65 20.81 -8.82
N VAL A 32 23.28 21.36 -7.78
CA VAL A 32 24.74 21.40 -7.65
C VAL A 32 25.29 19.98 -7.61
N ASP A 33 26.32 19.69 -8.43
CA ASP A 33 26.92 18.35 -8.54
C ASP A 33 25.92 17.22 -8.86
N ASN A 34 24.80 17.57 -9.51
CA ASN A 34 23.71 16.63 -9.84
C ASN A 34 23.03 16.03 -8.59
N CYS A 35 23.03 16.77 -7.47
CA CYS A 35 22.62 16.27 -6.15
C CYS A 35 21.12 15.95 -6.04
N ASN A 36 20.26 16.52 -6.90
CA ASN A 36 18.81 16.27 -6.83
C ASN A 36 18.48 14.80 -7.11
N TYR A 37 19.15 14.17 -8.07
CA TYR A 37 19.00 12.73 -8.27
C TYR A 37 19.42 11.93 -7.04
N GLN A 38 20.52 12.33 -6.39
CA GLN A 38 21.01 11.65 -5.19
C GLN A 38 20.01 11.80 -4.03
N TYR A 39 19.38 12.97 -3.91
CA TYR A 39 18.34 13.19 -2.91
C TYR A 39 17.16 12.22 -3.12
N VAL A 40 16.63 12.13 -4.34
CA VAL A 40 15.54 11.19 -4.67
C VAL A 40 15.96 9.74 -4.39
N ILE A 41 17.20 9.36 -4.77
CA ILE A 41 17.75 8.02 -4.50
C ILE A 41 17.84 7.76 -2.99
N ASN A 42 18.25 8.74 -2.19
CA ASN A 42 18.35 8.59 -0.74
C ASN A 42 16.96 8.41 -0.12
N ARG A 43 15.98 9.21 -0.54
CA ARG A 43 14.58 9.06 -0.08
C ARG A 43 13.99 7.69 -0.45
N TYR A 44 14.38 7.16 -1.61
CA TYR A 44 14.02 5.79 -2.00
C TYR A 44 14.73 4.73 -1.12
N LYS A 45 16.00 4.92 -0.80
CA LYS A 45 16.78 3.92 -0.04
C LYS A 45 16.44 3.88 1.45
N TYR A 46 16.07 5.01 2.04
CA TYR A 46 15.98 5.14 3.49
C TYR A 46 14.54 5.28 4.03
N SER A 47 13.55 5.46 3.16
CA SER A 47 12.15 5.42 3.54
C SER A 47 11.51 4.11 3.10
N PRO A 48 11.14 3.21 4.02
CA PRO A 48 10.54 1.91 3.70
C PRO A 48 9.23 2.04 2.92
N THR A 49 8.38 2.98 3.30
CA THR A 49 7.09 3.21 2.63
C THR A 49 7.30 3.69 1.20
N ASN A 50 8.15 4.70 0.99
CA ASN A 50 8.47 5.23 -0.33
C ASN A 50 9.10 4.15 -1.24
N ALA A 51 10.06 3.37 -0.71
CA ALA A 51 10.69 2.28 -1.44
C ALA A 51 9.68 1.22 -1.90
N THR A 52 8.81 0.77 -0.98
CA THR A 52 7.80 -0.26 -1.25
C THR A 52 6.86 0.16 -2.38
N ILE A 53 6.40 1.41 -2.39
CA ILE A 53 5.48 1.91 -3.41
C ILE A 53 6.19 2.00 -4.77
N ILE A 54 7.40 2.59 -4.81
CA ILE A 54 8.17 2.73 -6.06
C ILE A 54 8.54 1.36 -6.65
N ASP A 55 8.94 0.39 -5.82
CA ASP A 55 9.24 -0.97 -6.27
C ASP A 55 7.99 -1.66 -6.82
N SER A 56 6.87 -1.51 -6.16
CA SER A 56 5.60 -2.06 -6.60
C SER A 56 5.13 -1.43 -7.92
N TYR A 57 5.22 -0.11 -8.03
CA TYR A 57 4.88 0.59 -9.28
C TYR A 57 5.81 0.18 -10.42
N SER A 58 7.12 0.08 -10.19
CA SER A 58 8.04 -0.46 -11.19
C SER A 58 7.64 -1.85 -11.65
N ASN A 59 7.21 -2.73 -10.73
CA ASN A 59 6.73 -4.06 -11.06
C ASN A 59 5.40 -4.03 -11.82
N TYR A 60 4.46 -3.14 -11.47
CA TYR A 60 3.19 -3.00 -12.17
C TYR A 60 3.35 -2.38 -13.56
N ILE A 61 4.24 -1.38 -13.72
CA ILE A 61 4.57 -0.79 -15.03
C ILE A 61 5.13 -1.87 -15.97
N TYR A 62 6.13 -2.65 -15.49
CA TYR A 62 6.73 -3.71 -16.31
C TYR A 62 5.77 -4.89 -16.54
N GLY A 63 4.96 -5.22 -15.55
CA GLY A 63 4.03 -6.33 -15.59
C GLY A 63 4.73 -7.68 -15.84
N LYS A 64 4.18 -8.47 -16.77
CA LYS A 64 4.80 -9.71 -17.26
C LYS A 64 5.75 -9.47 -18.45
N GLY A 65 5.94 -8.22 -18.80
CA GLY A 65 6.78 -7.78 -19.91
C GLY A 65 5.98 -7.23 -21.08
N LEU A 66 6.72 -6.85 -22.11
CA LEU A 66 6.19 -6.24 -23.31
C LEU A 66 5.50 -7.28 -24.22
N THR A 67 4.41 -6.89 -24.85
CA THR A 67 3.75 -7.61 -25.93
C THR A 67 3.30 -6.61 -27.02
N ALA A 68 2.78 -7.10 -28.11
CA ALA A 68 2.19 -6.29 -29.15
C ALA A 68 0.75 -6.74 -29.40
N LYS A 69 -0.14 -5.81 -29.73
CA LYS A 69 -1.47 -6.14 -30.22
C LYS A 69 -1.32 -6.95 -31.52
N TYR A 70 -2.18 -7.95 -31.74
CA TYR A 70 -2.14 -8.82 -32.90
C TYR A 70 -0.78 -9.53 -33.12
N THR A 71 -0.17 -10.00 -32.01
CA THR A 71 1.15 -10.66 -32.04
C THR A 71 1.20 -11.86 -32.98
N ALA A 72 0.11 -12.60 -33.18
CA ALA A 72 0.06 -13.74 -34.06
C ALA A 72 0.32 -13.35 -35.53
N GLU A 73 -0.15 -12.19 -35.98
CA GLU A 73 0.03 -11.66 -37.32
C GLU A 73 1.41 -11.02 -37.52
N ASN A 74 2.01 -10.49 -36.43
CA ASN A 74 3.23 -9.69 -36.45
C ASN A 74 4.39 -10.36 -35.69
N ALA A 75 4.38 -11.68 -35.54
CA ALA A 75 5.35 -12.42 -34.72
C ALA A 75 6.82 -12.13 -35.08
N ASN A 76 7.14 -11.97 -36.34
CA ASN A 76 8.50 -11.69 -36.83
C ASN A 76 8.98 -10.29 -36.36
N GLN A 77 8.12 -9.28 -36.52
CA GLN A 77 8.44 -7.91 -36.06
C GLN A 77 8.60 -7.86 -34.54
N PHE A 78 7.74 -8.53 -33.79
CA PHE A 78 7.84 -8.58 -32.34
C PHE A 78 9.11 -9.33 -31.88
N ALA A 79 9.53 -10.38 -32.62
CA ALA A 79 10.81 -11.04 -32.34
C ALA A 79 12.02 -10.12 -32.57
N GLU A 80 11.95 -9.18 -33.52
CA GLU A 80 12.97 -8.14 -33.70
C GLU A 80 13.00 -7.16 -32.53
N VAL A 81 11.85 -6.73 -32.01
CA VAL A 81 11.75 -5.87 -30.83
C VAL A 81 12.47 -6.49 -29.63
N LEU A 82 12.24 -7.77 -29.37
CA LEU A 82 12.87 -8.49 -28.26
C LEU A 82 14.40 -8.67 -28.42
N LYS A 83 14.91 -8.58 -29.66
CA LYS A 83 16.34 -8.58 -29.93
C LYS A 83 16.95 -7.20 -29.71
N LEU A 84 16.22 -6.12 -30.03
CA LEU A 84 16.69 -4.75 -29.90
C LEU A 84 16.82 -4.32 -28.42
N ILE A 85 15.84 -4.62 -27.60
CA ILE A 85 15.86 -4.32 -26.18
C ILE A 85 15.62 -5.59 -25.35
N SER A 86 16.62 -5.97 -24.55
CA SER A 86 16.48 -7.14 -23.70
C SER A 86 15.53 -6.85 -22.52
N LYS A 87 14.88 -7.92 -22.01
CA LYS A 87 14.02 -7.83 -20.82
C LYS A 87 14.76 -7.20 -19.62
N LYS A 88 16.06 -7.44 -19.51
CA LYS A 88 16.89 -6.90 -18.42
C LYS A 88 17.05 -5.39 -18.55
N GLU A 89 17.35 -4.90 -19.75
CA GLU A 89 17.52 -3.47 -20.00
C GLU A 89 16.18 -2.73 -19.85
N LEU A 90 15.10 -3.29 -20.39
CA LEU A 90 13.75 -2.71 -20.24
C LEU A 90 13.33 -2.59 -18.76
N LYS A 91 13.64 -3.58 -17.90
CA LYS A 91 13.38 -3.48 -16.45
C LYS A 91 14.12 -2.33 -15.80
N LYS A 92 15.35 -2.05 -16.21
CA LYS A 92 16.12 -0.91 -15.69
C LYS A 92 15.52 0.42 -16.13
N VAL A 93 15.09 0.51 -17.39
CA VAL A 93 14.39 1.69 -17.93
C VAL A 93 13.13 1.98 -17.15
N VAL A 94 12.30 0.94 -16.94
CA VAL A 94 11.07 1.06 -16.14
C VAL A 94 11.37 1.47 -14.69
N LYS A 95 12.47 0.97 -14.12
CA LYS A 95 12.85 1.33 -12.75
C LYS A 95 13.28 2.80 -12.62
N ASP A 96 14.12 3.28 -13.56
CA ASP A 96 14.50 4.69 -13.60
C ASP A 96 13.27 5.58 -13.82
N PHE A 97 12.35 5.16 -14.71
CA PHE A 97 11.14 5.92 -14.98
C PHE A 97 10.20 5.96 -13.76
N ALA A 98 10.03 4.84 -13.05
CA ALA A 98 9.24 4.80 -11.82
C ALA A 98 9.84 5.69 -10.70
N LEU A 99 11.17 5.85 -10.69
CA LEU A 99 11.88 6.62 -9.66
C LEU A 99 11.99 8.11 -10.02
N PHE A 100 12.27 8.44 -11.28
CA PHE A 100 12.61 9.81 -11.70
C PHE A 100 11.56 10.45 -12.62
N HIS A 101 10.59 9.67 -13.13
CA HIS A 101 9.68 10.04 -14.23
C HIS A 101 10.42 10.43 -15.51
N GLU A 102 11.65 9.97 -15.61
CA GLU A 102 12.47 10.05 -16.81
C GLU A 102 13.46 8.87 -16.87
N ALA A 103 13.79 8.47 -18.08
CA ALA A 103 14.75 7.40 -18.34
C ALA A 103 15.61 7.72 -19.54
N SER A 104 16.82 7.17 -19.58
CA SER A 104 17.76 7.34 -20.68
C SER A 104 18.05 6.02 -21.36
N LEU A 105 18.01 6.01 -22.68
CA LEU A 105 18.34 4.89 -23.54
C LEU A 105 19.58 5.21 -24.37
N GLU A 106 20.53 4.31 -24.39
CA GLU A 106 21.64 4.32 -25.33
C GLU A 106 21.23 3.57 -26.59
N ILE A 107 21.30 4.25 -27.72
CA ILE A 107 20.93 3.71 -29.01
C ILE A 107 22.20 3.44 -29.82
N ILE A 108 22.38 2.20 -30.23
CA ILE A 108 23.51 1.79 -31.08
C ILE A 108 23.00 1.56 -32.50
N LEU A 109 23.59 2.31 -33.44
CA LEU A 109 23.27 2.20 -34.86
C LEU A 109 24.25 1.27 -35.59
N ALA A 110 23.78 0.62 -36.62
CA ALA A 110 24.59 -0.16 -37.54
C ALA A 110 25.70 0.72 -38.17
N LYS A 111 26.75 0.10 -38.70
CA LYS A 111 27.84 0.84 -39.39
C LYS A 111 27.36 1.69 -40.55
N SER A 112 26.26 1.28 -41.21
CA SER A 112 25.59 2.02 -42.26
C SER A 112 24.79 3.24 -41.80
N GLY A 113 24.56 3.39 -40.47
CA GLY A 113 23.82 4.49 -39.88
C GLY A 113 22.29 4.42 -40.04
N ASN A 114 21.77 3.41 -40.73
CA ASN A 114 20.37 3.35 -41.16
C ASN A 114 19.48 2.38 -40.34
N LYS A 115 20.03 1.71 -39.37
CA LYS A 115 19.28 0.76 -38.50
C LYS A 115 19.76 0.79 -37.08
N ILE A 116 18.83 0.77 -36.13
CA ILE A 116 19.13 0.52 -34.72
C ILE A 116 19.42 -0.99 -34.59
N VAL A 117 20.53 -1.33 -33.95
CA VAL A 117 20.93 -2.73 -33.73
C VAL A 117 20.82 -3.13 -32.26
N GLU A 118 20.88 -2.16 -31.35
CA GLU A 118 20.82 -2.41 -29.91
C GLU A 118 20.29 -1.18 -29.17
N VAL A 119 19.48 -1.42 -28.14
CA VAL A 119 18.96 -0.40 -27.24
C VAL A 119 19.30 -0.83 -25.79
N ASN A 120 20.13 -0.03 -25.13
CA ASN A 120 20.58 -0.30 -23.77
C ASN A 120 20.03 0.75 -22.81
N HIS A 121 19.86 0.37 -21.55
CA HIS A 121 19.60 1.32 -20.49
C HIS A 121 20.88 2.12 -20.16
N LEU A 122 20.73 3.41 -20.04
CA LEU A 122 21.78 4.31 -19.54
C LEU A 122 21.29 4.94 -18.21
N PRO A 123 21.98 4.75 -17.07
CA PRO A 123 21.49 5.24 -15.78
C PRO A 123 21.20 6.74 -15.81
N LYS A 124 19.93 7.12 -15.54
CA LYS A 124 19.49 8.52 -15.73
C LYS A 124 20.25 9.52 -14.86
N ASN A 125 20.59 9.15 -13.63
CA ASN A 125 21.36 10.00 -12.72
C ASN A 125 22.82 10.27 -13.19
N LYS A 126 23.27 9.61 -14.25
CA LYS A 126 24.61 9.78 -14.86
C LYS A 126 24.54 10.62 -16.14
N VAL A 127 23.36 10.93 -16.62
CA VAL A 127 23.12 11.61 -17.90
C VAL A 127 22.45 12.96 -17.67
N VAL A 128 23.09 14.01 -18.15
CA VAL A 128 22.57 15.38 -18.05
C VAL A 128 22.51 16.06 -19.42
N PRO A 129 21.58 16.97 -19.65
CA PRO A 129 21.43 17.66 -20.93
C PRO A 129 22.53 18.69 -21.18
N ASN A 130 22.78 18.98 -22.45
CA ASN A 130 23.48 20.17 -22.89
C ASN A 130 22.58 21.41 -22.67
N LYS A 131 23.19 22.59 -22.61
CA LYS A 131 22.44 23.84 -22.75
C LYS A 131 21.73 23.87 -24.09
N VAL A 132 20.55 24.47 -24.14
CA VAL A 132 19.81 24.63 -25.39
C VAL A 132 20.58 25.51 -26.37
N ASN A 133 20.43 25.20 -27.65
CA ASN A 133 20.93 26.02 -28.73
C ASN A 133 20.00 27.25 -28.97
N ASP A 134 20.31 28.09 -29.97
CA ASP A 134 19.52 29.27 -30.31
C ASP A 134 18.08 28.94 -30.76
N LYS A 135 17.80 27.68 -31.08
CA LYS A 135 16.46 27.18 -31.44
C LYS A 135 15.69 26.60 -30.26
N GLY A 136 16.31 26.59 -29.05
CA GLY A 136 15.70 25.96 -27.87
C GLY A 136 15.82 24.44 -27.82
N GLU A 137 16.69 23.82 -28.64
CA GLU A 137 16.86 22.37 -28.70
C GLU A 137 18.09 21.90 -27.91
N ILE A 138 18.00 20.71 -27.31
CA ILE A 138 19.13 19.99 -26.71
C ILE A 138 19.75 19.11 -27.82
N GLU A 139 21.00 19.34 -28.15
CA GLU A 139 21.70 18.60 -29.20
C GLU A 139 22.48 17.39 -28.67
N ASN A 140 22.97 17.49 -27.43
CA ASN A 140 23.75 16.45 -26.79
C ASN A 140 23.31 16.23 -25.36
N TYR A 141 23.56 15.04 -24.85
CA TYR A 141 23.61 14.75 -23.43
C TYR A 141 25.02 14.38 -23.03
N TRP A 142 25.35 14.64 -21.79
CA TRP A 142 26.65 14.35 -21.23
C TRP A 142 26.56 13.21 -20.25
N TYR A 143 27.41 12.23 -20.37
CA TYR A 143 27.52 11.11 -19.44
C TYR A 143 28.77 11.26 -18.58
N SER A 144 28.63 11.18 -17.25
CA SER A 144 29.74 11.02 -16.32
C SER A 144 29.40 9.91 -15.31
N TYR A 145 30.43 9.13 -14.97
CA TYR A 145 30.27 8.12 -13.93
C TYR A 145 29.98 8.76 -12.56
N ASP A 146 30.61 9.92 -12.29
CA ASP A 146 30.44 10.67 -11.06
C ASP A 146 30.52 12.18 -11.32
N TRP A 147 29.41 12.88 -11.13
CA TRP A 147 29.31 14.32 -11.36
C TRP A 147 29.93 15.14 -10.23
N SER A 148 30.21 14.56 -9.06
CA SER A 148 30.91 15.21 -7.95
C SER A 148 32.41 15.26 -8.17
N ASP A 149 32.97 14.35 -8.99
CA ASP A 149 34.38 14.33 -9.33
C ASP A 149 34.63 14.21 -10.85
N ILE A 150 34.26 15.26 -11.57
CA ILE A 150 34.42 15.35 -13.03
C ILE A 150 35.89 15.39 -13.49
N ARG A 151 36.86 15.61 -12.60
CA ARG A 151 38.29 15.51 -12.94
C ARG A 151 38.73 14.07 -13.11
N LYS A 152 38.24 13.21 -12.23
CA LYS A 152 38.51 11.77 -12.28
C LYS A 152 37.64 11.08 -13.32
N TYR A 153 36.40 11.54 -13.49
CA TYR A 153 35.40 10.98 -14.40
C TYR A 153 34.93 12.04 -15.40
N PRO A 154 35.76 12.37 -16.41
CA PRO A 154 35.46 13.43 -17.35
C PRO A 154 34.17 13.15 -18.12
N PRO A 155 33.25 14.12 -18.18
CA PRO A 155 32.02 13.99 -18.92
C PRO A 155 32.24 13.74 -20.41
N GLN A 156 31.49 12.83 -20.99
CA GLN A 156 31.52 12.50 -22.40
C GLN A 156 30.23 12.90 -23.09
N PRO A 157 30.26 13.66 -24.21
CA PRO A 157 29.08 14.03 -24.95
C PRO A 157 28.52 12.82 -25.72
N ILE A 158 27.23 12.65 -25.73
CA ILE A 158 26.49 11.67 -26.50
C ILE A 158 25.42 12.43 -27.28
N PRO A 159 25.43 12.42 -28.61
CA PRO A 159 24.41 13.10 -29.42
C PRO A 159 23.01 12.57 -29.17
N VAL A 160 22.01 13.45 -29.25
CA VAL A 160 20.61 13.05 -29.22
C VAL A 160 20.28 12.22 -30.44
N PHE A 161 19.53 11.13 -30.25
CA PHE A 161 19.02 10.34 -31.34
C PHE A 161 18.05 11.16 -32.20
N LYS A 162 18.31 11.27 -33.49
CA LYS A 162 17.42 11.85 -34.50
C LYS A 162 17.32 10.87 -35.67
N LYS A 163 16.19 10.90 -36.42
CA LYS A 163 15.93 9.97 -37.53
C LYS A 163 16.99 9.98 -38.64
N ASP A 164 17.70 11.09 -38.77
CA ASP A 164 18.74 11.33 -39.80
C ASP A 164 20.17 11.21 -39.24
N THR A 165 20.32 10.77 -37.99
CA THR A 165 21.66 10.68 -37.35
C THR A 165 22.48 9.54 -37.96
N THR A 166 23.77 9.81 -38.22
CA THR A 166 24.76 8.83 -38.67
C THR A 166 25.73 8.40 -37.58
N GLN A 167 25.57 8.97 -36.38
CA GLN A 167 26.43 8.67 -35.22
C GLN A 167 26.12 7.27 -34.70
N LYS A 168 27.18 6.46 -34.49
CA LYS A 168 27.01 5.07 -34.02
C LYS A 168 26.35 4.94 -32.66
N ARG A 169 26.62 5.91 -31.79
CA ARG A 169 26.15 5.93 -30.40
C ARG A 169 25.38 7.21 -30.18
N THR A 170 24.14 7.10 -29.80
CA THR A 170 23.26 8.22 -29.50
C THR A 170 22.45 7.96 -28.24
N VAL A 171 21.82 8.98 -27.70
CA VAL A 171 20.97 8.86 -26.51
C VAL A 171 19.55 9.29 -26.84
N PHE A 172 18.58 8.54 -26.34
CA PHE A 172 17.17 8.86 -26.40
C PHE A 172 16.64 9.01 -24.96
N ILE A 173 15.90 10.08 -24.70
CA ILE A 173 15.35 10.38 -23.39
C ILE A 173 13.85 10.22 -23.42
N ILE A 174 13.33 9.40 -22.54
CA ILE A 174 11.92 9.31 -22.21
C ILE A 174 11.69 10.18 -20.98
N LYS A 175 10.80 11.16 -21.08
CA LYS A 175 10.56 12.12 -20.01
C LYS A 175 9.08 12.49 -19.96
N GLU A 176 8.50 12.47 -18.75
CA GLU A 176 7.16 13.00 -18.51
C GLU A 176 7.19 14.54 -18.56
N TYR A 177 6.13 15.13 -19.10
CA TYR A 177 5.97 16.57 -19.08
C TYR A 177 5.61 17.06 -17.68
N ASN A 178 6.39 18.02 -17.19
CA ASN A 178 6.09 18.74 -15.96
C ASN A 178 6.02 20.24 -16.25
N VAL A 179 5.09 20.90 -15.59
CA VAL A 179 4.94 22.37 -15.70
C VAL A 179 6.21 23.04 -15.18
N ASP A 180 6.76 23.99 -15.95
CA ASP A 180 7.96 24.77 -15.63
C ASP A 180 9.28 23.96 -15.53
N GLU A 181 9.29 22.70 -15.99
CA GLU A 181 10.47 21.82 -15.96
C GLU A 181 10.95 21.48 -17.38
N PHE A 182 11.91 22.23 -17.88
CA PHE A 182 12.40 22.04 -19.23
C PHE A 182 13.48 20.94 -19.33
N TYR A 183 14.51 21.00 -18.48
CA TYR A 183 15.68 20.11 -18.61
C TYR A 183 15.48 18.73 -18.01
N PHE A 184 14.78 18.65 -16.90
CA PHE A 184 14.58 17.43 -16.12
C PHE A 184 13.11 17.17 -15.88
N ALA A 185 12.75 15.93 -15.59
CA ALA A 185 11.45 15.64 -15.04
C ALA A 185 11.48 15.69 -13.50
N ARG A 186 10.33 15.93 -12.92
CA ARG A 186 10.11 15.87 -11.48
C ARG A 186 9.10 14.76 -11.20
N PRO A 187 9.42 13.75 -10.35
CA PRO A 187 8.47 12.70 -10.06
C PRO A 187 7.16 13.27 -9.51
N SER A 188 6.03 12.71 -9.90
CA SER A 188 4.71 13.20 -9.45
C SER A 188 4.53 13.11 -7.92
N TYR A 189 5.24 12.19 -7.26
CA TYR A 189 5.26 12.03 -5.81
C TYR A 189 6.25 12.95 -5.07
N PHE A 190 6.87 13.88 -5.77
CA PHE A 190 7.91 14.77 -5.25
C PHE A 190 7.50 15.52 -3.97
N SER A 191 6.25 15.96 -3.90
CA SER A 191 5.69 16.64 -2.71
C SER A 191 5.74 15.79 -1.44
N GLY A 192 5.82 14.47 -1.58
CA GLY A 192 5.93 13.51 -0.48
C GLY A 192 7.35 13.28 0.03
N LEU A 193 8.39 13.77 -0.65
CA LEU A 193 9.79 13.43 -0.29
C LEU A 193 10.22 13.94 1.09
N ASN A 194 9.64 15.04 1.57
CA ASN A 194 9.88 15.51 2.94
C ASN A 194 9.33 14.52 3.98
N TYR A 195 8.24 13.84 3.68
CA TYR A 195 7.69 12.80 4.56
C TYR A 195 8.51 11.50 4.49
N ALA A 196 9.15 11.21 3.36
CA ALA A 196 10.13 10.14 3.25
C ALA A 196 11.38 10.45 4.11
N GLU A 197 11.80 11.71 4.19
CA GLU A 197 12.86 12.17 5.07
C GLU A 197 12.46 12.09 6.55
N LEU A 198 11.22 12.50 6.86
CA LEU A 198 10.67 12.38 8.21
C LEU A 198 10.63 10.92 8.68
N GLU A 199 10.28 9.98 7.83
CA GLU A 199 10.28 8.54 8.14
C GLU A 199 11.70 8.04 8.49
N GLU A 200 12.72 8.48 7.75
CA GLU A 200 14.13 8.19 8.02
C GLU A 200 14.58 8.80 9.36
N GLU A 201 14.30 10.09 9.58
CA GLU A 201 14.72 10.79 10.79
C GLU A 201 14.08 10.21 12.07
N ILE A 202 12.81 9.81 12.00
CA ILE A 202 12.14 9.11 13.10
C ILE A 202 12.86 7.79 13.40
N ALA A 203 13.22 7.01 12.37
CA ALA A 203 13.94 5.75 12.56
C ALA A 203 15.32 5.99 13.20
N ILE A 204 16.08 6.98 12.72
CA ILE A 204 17.37 7.37 13.27
C ILE A 204 17.22 7.81 14.72
N TYR A 205 16.22 8.64 15.01
CA TYR A 205 15.95 9.09 16.37
C TYR A 205 15.65 7.92 17.30
N CYS A 206 14.73 7.02 16.91
CA CYS A 206 14.36 5.85 17.72
C CYS A 206 15.57 4.95 18.00
N VAL A 207 16.40 4.67 16.99
CA VAL A 207 17.63 3.88 17.15
C VAL A 207 18.60 4.56 18.11
N ASN A 208 18.82 5.87 17.97
CA ASN A 208 19.70 6.63 18.86
C ASN A 208 19.15 6.67 20.28
N HIS A 209 17.84 6.85 20.45
CA HIS A 209 17.20 6.86 21.75
C HIS A 209 17.35 5.52 22.48
N ILE A 210 17.17 4.39 21.77
CA ILE A 210 17.40 3.06 22.31
C ILE A 210 18.88 2.85 22.66
N LYS A 211 19.81 3.23 21.78
CA LYS A 211 21.25 3.10 22.00
C LYS A 211 21.73 3.93 23.19
N ASN A 212 21.08 5.05 23.47
CA ASN A 212 21.37 5.93 24.60
C ASN A 212 20.65 5.51 25.89
N GLY A 213 20.05 4.31 25.93
CA GLY A 213 19.43 3.75 27.13
C GLY A 213 18.14 4.46 27.56
N LEU A 214 17.39 5.06 26.61
CA LEU A 214 16.13 5.76 26.86
C LEU A 214 16.27 6.95 27.84
N SER A 215 17.50 7.43 28.09
CA SER A 215 17.71 8.52 29.05
C SER A 215 17.90 9.86 28.33
N ALA A 216 17.23 10.88 28.83
CA ALA A 216 17.60 12.26 28.57
C ALA A 216 19.07 12.45 29.00
N GLY A 217 19.82 13.32 28.30
CA GLY A 217 21.22 13.56 28.62
C GLY A 217 21.45 13.85 30.11
N HIS A 218 22.62 13.49 30.61
CA HIS A 218 22.98 13.73 32.00
C HIS A 218 23.74 15.03 32.13
N ILE A 219 23.45 15.77 33.22
CA ILE A 219 24.27 16.89 33.64
C ILE A 219 25.19 16.40 34.75
N ILE A 220 26.46 16.60 34.55
CA ILE A 220 27.46 16.30 35.57
C ILE A 220 27.95 17.64 36.12
N ASN A 221 27.59 17.92 37.35
CA ASN A 221 28.04 19.11 38.05
C ASN A 221 29.32 18.81 38.83
N PHE A 222 30.37 19.56 38.57
CA PHE A 222 31.62 19.57 39.35
C PHE A 222 31.59 20.78 40.28
N ASN A 223 31.59 20.57 41.60
CA ASN A 223 31.39 21.60 42.62
C ASN A 223 32.66 21.89 43.44
N ASP A 224 33.83 21.52 42.93
CA ASP A 224 35.13 21.64 43.65
C ASP A 224 35.85 22.96 43.38
N GLY A 225 35.13 24.05 43.13
CA GLY A 225 35.72 25.36 42.83
C GLY A 225 36.07 25.57 41.36
N GLU A 226 36.67 26.72 41.05
CA GLU A 226 37.14 27.03 39.69
C GLU A 226 38.39 26.23 39.35
N ALA A 227 38.23 25.16 38.61
CA ALA A 227 39.36 24.42 38.02
C ALA A 227 40.00 25.21 36.88
N ASP A 228 41.30 25.12 36.73
CA ASP A 228 42.01 25.68 35.60
C ASP A 228 41.54 25.06 34.26
N GLN A 229 41.68 25.82 33.18
CA GLN A 229 41.16 25.36 31.85
C GLN A 229 41.78 24.02 31.44
N GLU A 230 43.03 23.77 31.71
CA GLU A 230 43.71 22.51 31.42
C GLU A 230 43.11 21.31 32.15
N VAL A 231 42.67 21.52 33.39
CA VAL A 231 41.98 20.49 34.19
C VAL A 231 40.56 20.22 33.66
N LYS A 232 39.84 21.28 33.29
CA LYS A 232 38.51 21.16 32.64
C LYS A 232 38.60 20.34 31.36
N ASP A 233 39.58 20.65 30.48
CA ASP A 233 39.84 19.95 29.21
C ASP A 233 40.30 18.49 29.43
N ALA A 234 41.04 18.22 30.50
CA ALA A 234 41.43 16.86 30.88
C ALA A 234 40.26 16.03 31.37
N ILE A 235 39.36 16.61 32.17
CA ILE A 235 38.13 15.98 32.66
C ILE A 235 37.22 15.67 31.47
N GLU A 236 37.00 16.63 30.58
CA GLU A 236 36.18 16.44 29.38
C GLU A 236 36.74 15.32 28.49
N ARG A 237 38.02 15.31 28.22
CA ARG A 237 38.68 14.23 27.45
C ARG A 237 38.56 12.86 28.11
N ASN A 238 38.74 12.79 29.44
CA ASN A 238 38.60 11.53 30.17
C ASN A 238 37.16 11.00 30.22
N ILE A 239 36.19 11.88 30.38
CA ILE A 239 34.74 11.54 30.32
C ILE A 239 34.39 11.08 28.93
N ASN A 240 34.77 11.80 27.89
CA ASN A 240 34.55 11.43 26.50
C ASN A 240 35.21 10.08 26.17
N LYS A 241 36.43 9.83 26.64
CA LYS A 241 37.14 8.56 26.41
C LYS A 241 36.54 7.35 27.14
N LYS A 242 36.11 7.53 28.38
CA LYS A 242 35.51 6.45 29.18
C LYS A 242 34.07 6.14 28.84
N LEU A 243 33.34 7.11 28.32
CA LEU A 243 31.92 7.03 28.07
C LEU A 243 31.58 7.10 26.57
N ALA A 244 32.57 7.25 25.69
CA ALA A 244 32.45 7.16 24.26
C ALA A 244 32.47 5.69 23.82
N GLY A 245 31.34 5.04 23.88
CA GLY A 245 31.09 3.74 23.24
C GLY A 245 29.73 3.79 22.60
N SER A 246 29.48 2.98 21.59
CA SER A 246 28.20 2.96 20.86
C SER A 246 26.96 2.74 21.74
N SER A 247 27.14 2.26 22.96
CA SER A 247 26.09 2.07 23.96
C SER A 247 25.88 3.25 24.93
N ASN A 248 26.74 4.30 24.88
CA ASN A 248 26.76 5.36 25.88
C ASN A 248 26.67 6.79 25.30
N ALA A 249 26.19 6.95 24.10
CA ALA A 249 26.15 8.23 23.36
C ALA A 249 24.99 9.15 23.77
N GLY A 250 24.72 9.32 25.06
CA GLY A 250 23.80 10.37 25.56
C GLY A 250 24.49 11.74 25.54
N LYS A 251 23.78 12.79 25.18
CA LYS A 251 24.27 14.17 25.35
C LYS A 251 24.54 14.43 26.82
N ARG A 252 25.77 14.83 27.14
CA ARG A 252 26.19 15.18 28.50
C ARG A 252 26.54 16.64 28.54
N ILE A 253 26.09 17.31 29.56
CA ILE A 253 26.45 18.68 29.85
C ILE A 253 27.38 18.63 31.04
N LEU A 254 28.60 19.14 30.89
CA LEU A 254 29.53 19.30 31.99
C LEU A 254 29.40 20.73 32.51
N SER A 255 29.10 20.87 33.81
CA SER A 255 28.99 22.15 34.46
C SER A 255 30.02 22.23 35.58
N PHE A 256 30.88 23.24 35.55
CA PHE A 256 31.87 23.51 36.58
C PHE A 256 31.42 24.70 37.40
N ASN A 257 31.13 24.46 38.66
CA ASN A 257 30.57 25.45 39.59
C ASN A 257 31.54 25.73 40.71
N SER A 258 31.48 26.95 41.25
CA SER A 258 32.31 27.35 42.38
C SER A 258 31.91 26.70 43.71
N ASN A 259 30.64 26.32 43.86
CA ASN A 259 30.10 25.59 44.98
C ASN A 259 28.78 24.89 44.62
N LYS A 260 28.25 24.07 45.50
CA LYS A 260 27.01 23.31 45.31
C LYS A 260 25.77 24.21 45.17
N GLU A 261 25.77 25.39 45.75
CA GLU A 261 24.62 26.33 45.72
C GLU A 261 24.48 27.00 44.34
N ASN A 262 25.59 27.09 43.59
CA ASN A 262 25.62 27.63 42.25
C ASN A 262 25.58 26.54 41.18
N ALA A 263 25.18 25.30 41.54
CA ALA A 263 25.10 24.20 40.61
C ALA A 263 24.06 24.52 39.53
N THR A 264 24.45 24.25 38.25
CA THR A 264 23.55 24.38 37.13
C THR A 264 22.44 23.35 37.24
N THR A 265 21.21 23.82 37.43
CA THR A 265 20.03 22.96 37.37
C THR A 265 19.43 23.06 35.98
N VAL A 266 19.07 21.91 35.43
CA VAL A 266 18.29 21.85 34.19
C VAL A 266 16.98 21.15 34.55
N GLU A 267 15.91 21.89 34.44
CA GLU A 267 14.58 21.28 34.44
C GLU A 267 14.41 20.55 33.10
N ALA A 268 14.29 19.24 33.15
CA ALA A 268 13.88 18.47 31.99
C ALA A 268 12.43 18.87 31.68
N ILE A 269 12.20 19.45 30.52
CA ILE A 269 10.84 19.54 30.01
C ILE A 269 10.49 18.09 29.62
N GLU A 270 9.86 17.39 30.54
CA GLU A 270 9.31 16.08 30.28
C GLU A 270 8.18 16.26 29.25
N ILE A 271 8.45 15.89 28.01
CA ILE A 271 7.39 15.69 27.03
C ILE A 271 6.74 14.36 27.43
N SER A 272 5.69 14.42 28.23
CA SER A 272 5.03 13.27 28.86
C SER A 272 4.51 12.24 27.85
N ASP A 273 4.34 12.61 26.58
CA ASP A 273 3.75 11.77 25.52
C ASP A 273 4.64 11.64 24.28
N ALA A 274 5.96 11.67 24.47
CA ALA A 274 6.91 11.62 23.35
C ALA A 274 6.66 10.43 22.39
N HIS A 275 6.35 9.23 22.94
CA HIS A 275 6.06 8.06 22.10
C HIS A 275 4.77 8.20 21.30
N GLN A 276 3.74 8.86 21.82
CA GLN A 276 2.49 9.09 21.07
C GLN A 276 2.74 10.09 19.94
N GLN A 277 3.58 11.11 20.17
CA GLN A 277 3.96 12.07 19.14
C GLN A 277 4.75 11.41 18.02
N TYR A 278 5.72 10.54 18.33
CA TYR A 278 6.49 9.82 17.30
C TYR A 278 5.65 8.78 16.56
N GLN A 279 4.74 8.10 17.24
CA GLN A 279 3.77 7.22 16.58
C GLN A 279 2.90 8.03 15.62
N PHE A 280 2.33 9.15 16.05
CA PHE A 280 1.55 10.04 15.21
C PHE A 280 2.32 10.53 13.99
N LEU A 281 3.57 11.01 14.17
CA LEU A 281 4.42 11.47 13.06
C LEU A 281 4.74 10.35 12.08
N SER A 282 4.98 9.12 12.57
CA SER A 282 5.24 7.96 11.72
C SER A 282 4.00 7.56 10.90
N GLU A 283 2.83 7.57 11.52
CA GLU A 283 1.56 7.29 10.85
C GLU A 283 1.22 8.38 9.82
N GLU A 284 1.44 9.65 10.19
CA GLU A 284 1.23 10.78 9.29
C GLU A 284 2.20 10.77 8.10
N ALA A 285 3.49 10.49 8.32
CA ALA A 285 4.47 10.37 7.25
C ALA A 285 4.04 9.30 6.24
N ARG A 286 3.63 8.13 6.73
CA ARG A 286 3.10 7.05 5.88
C ARG A 286 1.86 7.49 5.11
N ARG A 287 0.90 8.12 5.78
CA ARG A 287 -0.34 8.59 5.15
C ARG A 287 -0.07 9.59 4.03
N GLN A 288 0.82 10.54 4.25
CA GLN A 288 1.17 11.56 3.25
C GLN A 288 1.93 10.96 2.06
N LEU A 289 2.79 9.97 2.30
CA LEU A 289 3.45 9.22 1.23
C LEU A 289 2.44 8.47 0.36
N LEU A 290 1.44 7.80 0.96
CA LEU A 290 0.38 7.14 0.21
C LEU A 290 -0.40 8.14 -0.67
N ILE A 291 -0.70 9.32 -0.15
CA ILE A 291 -1.38 10.39 -0.91
C ILE A 291 -0.49 10.90 -2.05
N ALA A 292 0.79 11.20 -1.78
CA ALA A 292 1.72 11.71 -2.77
C ALA A 292 1.91 10.75 -3.96
N HIS A 293 1.92 9.45 -3.68
CA HIS A 293 1.98 8.40 -4.69
C HIS A 293 0.63 8.03 -5.31
N LYS A 294 -0.46 8.70 -4.93
CA LYS A 294 -1.82 8.39 -5.43
C LYS A 294 -2.23 6.93 -5.18
N VAL A 295 -1.84 6.38 -4.03
CA VAL A 295 -2.17 5.00 -3.66
C VAL A 295 -3.66 4.86 -3.39
N ILE A 296 -4.34 4.02 -4.15
CA ILE A 296 -5.79 3.77 -4.01
C ILE A 296 -6.06 2.85 -2.83
N SER A 297 -5.31 1.77 -2.69
CA SER A 297 -5.41 0.87 -1.54
C SER A 297 -4.02 0.47 -1.04
N PRO A 298 -3.67 0.79 0.22
CA PRO A 298 -2.39 0.39 0.82
C PRO A 298 -2.18 -1.13 0.87
N LYS A 299 -3.26 -1.89 0.94
CA LYS A 299 -3.22 -3.37 0.97
C LYS A 299 -2.55 -3.97 -0.27
N MET A 300 -2.63 -3.31 -1.43
CA MET A 300 -1.95 -3.74 -2.66
C MET A 300 -0.42 -3.76 -2.52
N PHE A 301 0.11 -3.01 -1.57
CA PHE A 301 1.54 -2.86 -1.30
C PHE A 301 1.98 -3.66 -0.06
N GLY A 302 1.08 -4.45 0.54
CA GLY A 302 1.33 -5.15 1.80
C GLY A 302 1.43 -4.22 3.00
N ILE A 303 0.93 -2.99 2.87
CA ILE A 303 0.90 -2.00 3.95
C ILE A 303 -0.41 -2.20 4.71
N ASP A 304 -0.30 -2.70 5.95
CA ASP A 304 -1.46 -2.91 6.82
C ASP A 304 -1.91 -1.59 7.43
N THR A 305 -3.20 -1.29 7.28
CA THR A 305 -3.86 -0.18 7.95
C THR A 305 -4.76 -0.74 9.05
N SER A 306 -4.18 -1.14 10.17
CA SER A 306 -4.76 -1.39 11.51
C SER A 306 -6.14 -2.08 11.65
N THR A 307 -6.80 -2.47 10.61
CA THR A 307 -8.08 -3.19 10.65
C THR A 307 -7.93 -4.53 9.93
N GLY A 308 -7.47 -5.52 10.66
CA GLY A 308 -7.48 -6.97 10.35
C GLY A 308 -7.40 -7.41 8.88
N PHE A 309 -6.80 -8.55 8.65
CA PHE A 309 -6.63 -9.22 7.35
C PHE A 309 -7.95 -9.62 6.63
N SER A 310 -9.05 -8.94 6.85
CA SER A 310 -10.26 -9.10 6.04
C SER A 310 -10.16 -8.29 4.75
N SER A 311 -9.16 -8.60 3.93
CA SER A 311 -9.11 -8.06 2.59
C SER A 311 -10.07 -8.84 1.71
N ASN A 312 -11.13 -8.18 1.36
CA ASN A 312 -12.03 -8.62 0.33
C ASN A 312 -11.25 -8.74 -1.00
N ALA A 313 -11.20 -9.92 -1.59
CA ALA A 313 -10.47 -10.15 -2.83
C ALA A 313 -10.95 -9.22 -3.96
N ASP A 314 -12.24 -8.88 -3.96
CA ASP A 314 -12.83 -7.97 -4.95
C ASP A 314 -12.40 -6.51 -4.73
N GLU A 315 -12.20 -6.08 -3.46
CA GLU A 315 -11.63 -4.75 -3.13
C GLU A 315 -10.22 -4.62 -3.71
N ILE A 316 -9.39 -5.65 -3.55
CA ILE A 316 -8.01 -5.64 -4.09
C ILE A 316 -8.03 -5.64 -5.61
N ILE A 317 -8.96 -6.37 -6.26
CA ILE A 317 -9.08 -6.38 -7.72
C ILE A 317 -9.53 -5.01 -8.21
N THR A 318 -10.57 -4.45 -7.60
CA THR A 318 -11.08 -3.13 -7.98
C THR A 318 -10.00 -2.07 -7.78
N ALA A 319 -9.32 -2.07 -6.64
CA ALA A 319 -8.21 -1.16 -6.36
C ALA A 319 -7.05 -1.38 -7.35
N PHE A 320 -6.77 -2.62 -7.75
CA PHE A 320 -5.77 -2.91 -8.78
C PHE A 320 -6.18 -2.34 -10.14
N ASP A 321 -7.41 -2.60 -10.59
CA ASP A 321 -7.90 -2.13 -11.90
C ASP A 321 -7.93 -0.58 -11.92
N GLU A 322 -8.35 0.09 -10.84
CA GLU A 322 -8.30 1.55 -10.72
C GLU A 322 -6.86 2.09 -10.68
N THR A 323 -5.94 1.41 -9.98
CA THR A 323 -4.52 1.78 -9.94
C THR A 323 -3.90 1.62 -11.34
N MET A 324 -4.23 0.54 -12.04
CA MET A 324 -3.75 0.33 -13.41
C MET A 324 -4.22 1.44 -14.34
N LEU A 325 -5.50 1.81 -14.26
CA LEU A 325 -6.09 2.82 -15.14
C LEU A 325 -5.57 4.23 -14.84
N ASN A 326 -5.54 4.63 -13.56
CA ASN A 326 -5.34 6.02 -13.17
C ASN A 326 -3.88 6.37 -12.84
N VAL A 327 -3.02 5.36 -12.59
CA VAL A 327 -1.64 5.58 -12.17
C VAL A 327 -0.65 4.88 -13.09
N ILE A 328 -0.85 3.59 -13.36
CA ILE A 328 0.16 2.78 -14.05
C ILE A 328 0.14 2.99 -15.57
N GLN A 329 -1.02 3.00 -16.20
CA GLN A 329 -1.13 3.24 -17.64
C GLN A 329 -0.55 4.60 -18.05
N PRO A 330 -0.85 5.72 -17.36
CA PRO A 330 -0.19 7.00 -17.64
C PRO A 330 1.35 6.96 -17.54
N LEU A 331 1.91 6.11 -16.68
CA LEU A 331 3.35 5.91 -16.58
C LEU A 331 3.90 4.95 -17.64
N GLN A 332 3.08 4.06 -18.19
CA GLN A 332 3.45 3.16 -19.30
C GLN A 332 3.50 3.89 -20.64
N GLU A 333 2.57 4.83 -20.88
CA GLU A 333 2.42 5.54 -22.15
C GLU A 333 3.72 6.18 -22.65
N PRO A 334 4.44 7.03 -21.88
CA PRO A 334 5.67 7.65 -22.36
C PRO A 334 6.76 6.63 -22.72
N ILE A 335 6.81 5.50 -22.00
CA ILE A 335 7.76 4.42 -22.28
C ILE A 335 7.40 3.73 -23.59
N LEU A 336 6.13 3.40 -23.79
CA LEU A 336 5.64 2.75 -25.01
C LEU A 336 5.80 3.65 -26.22
N ASP A 337 5.44 4.93 -26.11
CA ASP A 337 5.59 5.93 -27.17
C ASP A 337 7.06 6.09 -27.59
N GLY A 338 7.96 6.23 -26.61
CA GLY A 338 9.39 6.33 -26.88
C GLY A 338 9.94 5.07 -27.56
N LEU A 339 9.50 3.88 -27.14
CA LEU A 339 9.89 2.63 -27.81
C LEU A 339 9.33 2.54 -29.22
N MET A 340 8.06 2.89 -29.44
CA MET A 340 7.43 2.88 -30.77
C MET A 340 8.10 3.89 -31.71
N GLU A 341 8.51 5.07 -31.22
CA GLU A 341 9.29 6.04 -31.99
C GLU A 341 10.61 5.43 -32.46
N LEU A 342 11.39 4.82 -31.56
CA LEU A 342 12.64 4.15 -31.89
C LEU A 342 12.45 3.00 -32.90
N LEU A 343 11.41 2.18 -32.70
CA LEU A 343 11.11 1.04 -33.58
C LEU A 343 10.71 1.49 -34.99
N SER A 344 10.04 2.64 -35.10
CA SER A 344 9.66 3.22 -36.38
C SER A 344 10.87 3.51 -37.28
N HIS A 345 12.04 3.81 -36.73
CA HIS A 345 13.30 4.00 -37.44
C HIS A 345 13.75 2.71 -38.16
N ASN A 346 13.45 1.54 -37.59
CA ASN A 346 13.72 0.24 -38.21
C ASN A 346 12.60 -0.23 -39.16
N GLY A 347 11.56 0.59 -39.34
CA GLY A 347 10.38 0.20 -40.14
C GLY A 347 9.46 -0.77 -39.43
N ILE A 348 9.57 -0.88 -38.08
CA ILE A 348 8.68 -1.68 -37.25
C ILE A 348 7.51 -0.80 -36.81
N SER A 349 6.29 -1.20 -37.21
CA SER A 349 5.06 -0.51 -36.83
C SER A 349 4.16 -1.44 -36.03
N LEU A 350 4.44 -1.53 -34.73
CA LEU A 350 3.69 -2.36 -33.79
C LEU A 350 3.07 -1.48 -32.71
N GLU A 351 1.84 -1.76 -32.35
CA GLU A 351 1.22 -1.21 -31.16
C GLU A 351 1.64 -2.05 -29.95
N LEU A 352 2.55 -1.50 -29.16
CA LEU A 352 3.10 -2.18 -28.00
C LEU A 352 2.24 -1.98 -26.76
N GLU A 353 2.24 -2.96 -25.88
CA GLU A 353 1.60 -2.90 -24.57
C GLU A 353 2.36 -3.72 -23.54
N PHE A 354 2.21 -3.39 -22.26
CA PHE A 354 2.70 -4.21 -21.17
C PHE A 354 1.59 -5.15 -20.68
N ILE A 355 1.93 -6.41 -20.46
CA ILE A 355 0.99 -7.41 -19.92
C ILE A 355 0.84 -7.16 -18.42
N PRO A 356 -0.36 -6.80 -17.89
CA PRO A 356 -0.51 -6.45 -16.49
C PRO A 356 -0.27 -7.64 -15.56
N LEU A 357 0.31 -7.34 -14.37
CA LEU A 357 0.42 -8.27 -13.25
C LEU A 357 -0.89 -8.27 -12.46
N ARG A 358 -1.96 -8.77 -13.03
CA ARG A 358 -3.19 -8.93 -12.24
C ARG A 358 -2.93 -9.84 -11.05
N PRO A 359 -3.36 -9.45 -9.82
CA PRO A 359 -3.39 -10.38 -8.71
C PRO A 359 -4.07 -11.64 -9.19
N LYS A 360 -3.42 -12.78 -9.02
CA LYS A 360 -4.15 -14.03 -9.13
C LYS A 360 -5.08 -14.02 -7.91
N VAL A 361 -6.30 -13.56 -8.09
CA VAL A 361 -7.35 -14.23 -7.37
C VAL A 361 -7.07 -15.69 -7.65
N ILE A 362 -6.86 -16.50 -6.64
CA ILE A 362 -7.14 -17.91 -6.79
C ILE A 362 -8.62 -17.88 -7.14
N ALA A 363 -8.90 -17.71 -8.41
CA ALA A 363 -10.20 -17.94 -8.95
C ALA A 363 -10.41 -19.41 -8.69
N GLN A 364 -10.99 -19.70 -7.57
CA GLN A 364 -11.85 -20.85 -7.55
C GLN A 364 -12.77 -20.58 -8.74
N PRO A 365 -12.86 -21.51 -9.67
CA PRO A 365 -13.18 -21.22 -11.06
C PRO A 365 -14.59 -20.66 -11.17
N THR A 366 -14.71 -19.34 -11.25
CA THR A 366 -15.92 -18.67 -11.74
C THR A 366 -16.36 -19.24 -13.10
N THR A 367 -15.42 -19.81 -13.83
CA THR A 367 -15.69 -20.52 -15.10
C THR A 367 -16.36 -21.89 -14.89
N GLN A 368 -16.13 -22.56 -13.74
CA GLN A 368 -16.86 -23.79 -13.43
C GLN A 368 -18.25 -23.51 -12.87
N LEU A 369 -18.44 -22.42 -12.09
CA LEU A 369 -19.79 -21.99 -11.68
C LEU A 369 -20.61 -21.52 -12.87
N LYS A 370 -20.05 -20.76 -13.82
CA LYS A 370 -20.74 -20.42 -15.07
C LYS A 370 -21.01 -21.63 -15.96
N LYS A 371 -20.22 -22.71 -15.87
CA LYS A 371 -20.49 -23.98 -16.58
C LYS A 371 -21.42 -24.92 -15.82
N GLN A 372 -21.44 -24.85 -14.50
CA GLN A 372 -22.27 -25.73 -13.66
C GLN A 372 -23.67 -25.16 -13.40
N TYR A 373 -23.80 -23.83 -13.42
CA TYR A 373 -25.07 -23.13 -13.31
C TYR A 373 -25.22 -22.21 -14.53
N LYS A 374 -25.80 -22.74 -15.60
CA LYS A 374 -26.41 -21.91 -16.63
C LYS A 374 -27.63 -21.26 -16.00
N PHE A 375 -27.48 -20.04 -15.51
CA PHE A 375 -28.57 -19.22 -14.98
C PHE A 375 -29.60 -18.80 -16.07
N ASN A 376 -29.73 -19.54 -17.12
CA ASN A 376 -30.58 -19.13 -18.24
C ASN A 376 -32.03 -19.65 -18.18
N GLU A 377 -32.42 -20.46 -17.17
CA GLU A 377 -33.81 -20.92 -17.08
C GLU A 377 -34.23 -21.50 -15.71
N VAL A 378 -33.33 -21.60 -14.73
CA VAL A 378 -33.66 -21.99 -13.37
C VAL A 378 -33.99 -20.71 -12.60
N SER A 379 -35.09 -20.68 -11.85
CA SER A 379 -35.45 -19.49 -11.07
C SER A 379 -34.30 -19.13 -10.14
N VAL A 380 -33.98 -17.85 -10.04
CA VAL A 380 -32.82 -17.37 -9.25
C VAL A 380 -32.95 -17.74 -7.77
N ALA A 381 -34.21 -17.96 -7.30
CA ALA A 381 -34.50 -18.55 -5.99
C ALA A 381 -33.83 -19.93 -5.82
N GLU A 382 -33.84 -20.76 -6.86
CA GLU A 382 -33.15 -22.07 -6.85
C GLU A 382 -31.62 -21.90 -6.81
N GLY A 383 -31.10 -20.83 -7.42
CA GLY A 383 -29.68 -20.46 -7.31
C GLY A 383 -29.27 -20.16 -5.86
N LEU A 384 -30.07 -19.39 -5.12
CA LEU A 384 -29.81 -19.14 -3.69
C LEU A 384 -29.91 -20.44 -2.88
N ILE A 385 -30.98 -21.24 -3.11
CA ILE A 385 -31.17 -22.52 -2.43
C ILE A 385 -30.00 -23.47 -2.68
N ALA A 386 -29.39 -23.45 -3.90
CA ALA A 386 -28.24 -24.25 -4.23
C ALA A 386 -26.96 -23.81 -3.47
N LEU A 387 -26.87 -22.57 -3.03
CA LEU A 387 -25.79 -22.06 -2.19
C LEU A 387 -25.98 -22.38 -0.70
N GLY A 388 -27.19 -22.75 -0.28
CA GLY A 388 -27.48 -23.10 1.10
C GLY A 388 -26.93 -24.46 1.49
N GLU A 389 -26.57 -24.60 2.76
CA GLU A 389 -26.03 -25.81 3.39
C GLU A 389 -27.17 -26.55 4.13
N GLU A 390 -27.09 -27.88 4.18
CA GLU A 390 -27.90 -28.64 5.10
C GLU A 390 -27.40 -28.41 6.53
N GLU A 391 -28.30 -28.29 7.48
CA GLU A 391 -27.98 -28.08 8.88
C GLU A 391 -27.23 -29.32 9.45
N ASN A 392 -25.93 -29.24 9.60
CA ASN A 392 -25.11 -30.36 10.09
C ASN A 392 -25.02 -30.35 11.61
N LEU A 393 -25.86 -31.14 12.25
CA LEU A 393 -25.82 -31.34 13.71
C LEU A 393 -24.92 -32.53 14.13
N ILE A 394 -24.24 -33.20 13.21
CA ILE A 394 -23.31 -34.30 13.53
C ILE A 394 -22.03 -33.75 14.13
N ASP A 395 -21.40 -32.80 13.45
CA ASP A 395 -20.13 -32.20 13.83
C ASP A 395 -20.28 -30.89 14.62
N TRP A 396 -21.44 -30.28 14.55
CA TRP A 396 -21.71 -28.97 15.12
C TRP A 396 -22.88 -29.01 16.10
N GLU A 397 -22.84 -28.19 17.11
CA GLU A 397 -23.90 -27.98 18.09
C GLU A 397 -24.45 -26.56 17.97
N LEU A 398 -25.75 -26.42 17.79
CA LEU A 398 -26.41 -25.11 17.78
C LEU A 398 -26.43 -24.56 19.21
N VAL A 399 -25.72 -23.47 19.43
CA VAL A 399 -25.59 -22.84 20.75
C VAL A 399 -26.41 -21.58 20.90
N ALA A 400 -26.77 -20.91 19.79
CA ALA A 400 -27.56 -19.72 19.81
C ALA A 400 -28.38 -19.56 18.53
N GLU A 401 -29.58 -19.02 18.66
CA GLU A 401 -30.45 -18.62 17.55
C GLU A 401 -31.19 -17.34 17.92
N CYS A 402 -31.14 -16.33 17.04
CA CYS A 402 -31.85 -15.07 17.22
C CYS A 402 -32.32 -14.50 15.88
N GLU A 403 -33.41 -13.69 15.96
CA GLU A 403 -33.82 -12.88 14.82
C GLU A 403 -32.74 -11.80 14.52
N VAL A 404 -32.50 -11.56 13.24
CA VAL A 404 -31.48 -10.57 12.81
C VAL A 404 -31.96 -9.15 13.09
N ASP A 405 -31.17 -8.38 13.80
CA ASP A 405 -31.35 -6.93 13.92
C ASP A 405 -30.61 -6.21 12.78
N TYR A 406 -31.36 -5.78 11.77
CA TYR A 406 -30.83 -5.18 10.55
C TYR A 406 -30.16 -3.83 10.77
N ALA A 407 -30.46 -3.11 11.85
CA ALA A 407 -29.91 -1.79 12.13
C ALA A 407 -28.41 -1.87 12.48
N ASN A 408 -27.98 -2.92 13.15
CA ASN A 408 -26.61 -3.11 13.62
C ASN A 408 -25.74 -3.98 12.70
N GLU A 409 -26.34 -4.68 11.73
CA GLU A 409 -25.60 -5.58 10.84
C GLU A 409 -25.18 -4.97 9.50
N TYR A 410 -25.44 -3.70 9.28
CA TYR A 410 -25.17 -3.02 7.99
C TYR A 410 -23.69 -2.84 7.65
N THR A 411 -22.77 -3.07 8.58
CA THR A 411 -21.35 -2.71 8.46
C THR A 411 -20.46 -3.76 7.83
N PHE A 412 -20.99 -4.90 7.39
CA PHE A 412 -20.19 -5.92 6.72
C PHE A 412 -20.44 -5.88 5.21
N ALA A 413 -19.52 -5.24 4.48
CA ALA A 413 -19.48 -5.33 3.03
C ALA A 413 -19.25 -6.79 2.63
N SER A 414 -20.19 -7.34 1.87
CA SER A 414 -20.11 -8.71 1.39
C SER A 414 -19.32 -8.75 0.11
N THR A 415 -18.25 -9.48 0.11
CA THR A 415 -17.43 -9.69 -1.08
C THR A 415 -16.92 -11.11 -1.21
N GLY A 416 -17.49 -12.03 -0.43
CA GLY A 416 -17.16 -13.45 -0.52
C GLY A 416 -17.70 -14.10 -1.79
N SER A 417 -16.95 -15.05 -2.36
CA SER A 417 -17.46 -15.93 -3.42
C SER A 417 -18.52 -16.86 -2.85
N ALA A 418 -19.68 -16.94 -3.48
CA ALA A 418 -20.77 -17.82 -3.08
C ALA A 418 -20.45 -19.26 -3.47
N PHE A 419 -20.16 -20.11 -2.50
CA PHE A 419 -19.95 -21.56 -2.68
C PHE A 419 -20.66 -22.33 -1.58
N PRO A 420 -21.33 -23.45 -1.91
CA PRO A 420 -21.83 -24.37 -0.90
C PRO A 420 -20.67 -24.85 -0.01
N ASN A 421 -20.91 -24.92 1.31
CA ASN A 421 -19.93 -25.35 2.32
C ASN A 421 -18.61 -24.55 2.40
N ALA A 422 -18.57 -23.36 1.83
CA ALA A 422 -17.42 -22.47 2.00
C ALA A 422 -17.46 -21.80 3.39
N LYS A 423 -16.28 -21.40 3.89
CA LYS A 423 -16.20 -20.60 5.12
C LYS A 423 -16.87 -19.23 4.92
N SER A 424 -17.64 -18.78 5.93
CA SER A 424 -18.07 -17.41 6.06
C SER A 424 -16.96 -16.56 6.68
N GLU A 425 -16.96 -15.26 6.43
CA GLU A 425 -16.10 -14.30 7.15
C GLU A 425 -16.45 -14.26 8.66
N GLN A 426 -17.63 -14.75 9.02
CA GLN A 426 -18.08 -14.85 10.39
C GLN A 426 -17.67 -16.16 11.07
N ASP A 427 -17.02 -17.09 10.35
CA ASP A 427 -16.59 -18.38 10.87
C ASP A 427 -15.17 -18.29 11.48
N SER A 428 -14.97 -18.97 12.62
CA SER A 428 -13.65 -19.24 13.19
C SER A 428 -13.29 -20.72 13.06
N ALA A 429 -12.20 -21.16 13.70
CA ALA A 429 -11.83 -22.56 13.72
C ALA A 429 -12.86 -23.44 14.46
N ASP A 430 -13.52 -22.87 15.47
CA ASP A 430 -14.38 -23.55 16.42
C ASP A 430 -15.84 -23.14 16.36
N TYR A 431 -16.16 -22.08 15.60
CA TYR A 431 -17.50 -21.53 15.48
C TYR A 431 -17.89 -21.33 14.03
N MET A 432 -19.19 -21.48 13.78
CA MET A 432 -19.82 -21.26 12.47
C MET A 432 -21.07 -20.40 12.64
N VAL A 433 -21.20 -19.35 11.83
CA VAL A 433 -22.37 -18.46 11.82
C VAL A 433 -23.14 -18.64 10.52
N ARG A 434 -24.42 -18.97 10.61
CA ARG A 434 -25.30 -19.15 9.45
C ARG A 434 -26.63 -18.44 9.68
N TYR A 435 -27.36 -18.29 8.61
CA TYR A 435 -28.67 -17.64 8.62
C TYR A 435 -29.72 -18.56 8.00
N GLN A 436 -30.89 -18.68 8.65
CA GLN A 436 -32.02 -19.48 8.17
C GLN A 436 -33.21 -18.59 7.86
N TYR A 437 -33.85 -18.87 6.74
CA TYR A 437 -35.09 -18.19 6.36
C TYR A 437 -36.26 -18.81 7.12
N ALA A 438 -36.81 -18.11 8.10
CA ALA A 438 -37.81 -18.66 9.04
C ALA A 438 -38.94 -17.65 9.32
N PRO A 439 -40.05 -18.06 9.93
CA PRO A 439 -40.35 -19.42 10.38
C PRO A 439 -40.55 -20.40 9.23
N LEU A 440 -40.24 -21.67 9.45
CA LEU A 440 -40.43 -22.74 8.47
C LEU A 440 -41.93 -23.08 8.31
N LYS A 441 -42.76 -22.08 8.02
CA LYS A 441 -44.19 -22.18 7.86
C LYS A 441 -44.64 -21.35 6.67
N VAL A 442 -45.43 -21.96 5.79
CA VAL A 442 -46.02 -21.32 4.62
C VAL A 442 -47.53 -21.25 4.76
N SER A 443 -48.14 -20.21 4.21
CA SER A 443 -49.58 -20.07 4.04
C SER A 443 -49.94 -20.24 2.56
N GLU A 444 -51.24 -20.40 2.28
CA GLU A 444 -51.75 -20.48 0.90
C GLU A 444 -51.36 -19.25 0.05
N ASN A 445 -51.27 -18.09 0.70
CA ASN A 445 -50.91 -16.82 0.06
C ASN A 445 -49.38 -16.55 0.04
N SER A 446 -48.55 -17.49 0.50
CA SER A 446 -47.09 -17.32 0.46
C SER A 446 -46.60 -17.27 -0.97
N ARG A 447 -45.67 -16.32 -1.25
CA ARG A 447 -45.05 -16.18 -2.57
C ARG A 447 -44.20 -17.40 -2.91
N GLU A 448 -44.01 -17.65 -4.18
CA GLU A 448 -43.23 -18.80 -4.66
C GLU A 448 -41.81 -18.81 -4.06
N PHE A 449 -41.14 -17.65 -4.03
CA PHE A 449 -39.82 -17.49 -3.37
C PHE A 449 -39.87 -17.95 -1.92
N CYS A 450 -40.84 -17.46 -1.13
CA CYS A 450 -40.95 -17.82 0.28
C CYS A 450 -41.24 -19.33 0.46
N ARG A 451 -42.12 -19.92 -0.36
CA ARG A 451 -42.36 -21.35 -0.34
C ARG A 451 -41.14 -22.19 -0.63
N LYS A 452 -40.36 -21.81 -1.68
CA LYS A 452 -39.14 -22.50 -2.04
C LYS A 452 -38.08 -22.42 -0.92
N MET A 453 -37.87 -21.25 -0.35
CA MET A 453 -36.88 -21.04 0.73
C MET A 453 -37.25 -21.82 2.00
N VAL A 454 -38.53 -21.78 2.40
CA VAL A 454 -39.02 -22.52 3.58
C VAL A 454 -38.95 -24.03 3.36
N ASN A 455 -39.37 -24.52 2.19
CA ASN A 455 -39.34 -25.95 1.86
C ASN A 455 -37.91 -26.49 1.78
N ALA A 456 -36.94 -25.65 1.36
CA ALA A 456 -35.54 -26.04 1.34
C ALA A 456 -34.95 -26.20 2.75
N GLY A 457 -35.44 -25.41 3.74
CA GLY A 457 -35.04 -25.52 5.15
C GLY A 457 -33.55 -25.31 5.42
N LYS A 458 -32.81 -24.78 4.46
CA LYS A 458 -31.32 -24.67 4.51
C LYS A 458 -30.86 -23.50 5.34
N ILE A 459 -29.58 -23.57 5.71
CA ILE A 459 -28.84 -22.47 6.34
C ILE A 459 -27.87 -21.86 5.33
N TYR A 460 -27.65 -20.56 5.43
CA TYR A 460 -26.93 -19.76 4.44
C TYR A 460 -25.86 -18.91 5.10
N ARG A 461 -24.78 -18.65 4.40
CA ARG A 461 -23.85 -17.60 4.78
C ARG A 461 -24.45 -16.24 4.43
N LYS A 462 -24.11 -15.22 5.22
CA LYS A 462 -24.56 -13.84 4.95
C LYS A 462 -24.14 -13.35 3.57
N GLU A 463 -22.89 -13.68 3.20
CA GLU A 463 -22.28 -13.32 1.92
C GLU A 463 -23.11 -13.85 0.72
N ASP A 464 -23.64 -15.05 0.83
CA ASP A 464 -24.46 -15.66 -0.23
C ASP A 464 -25.80 -14.95 -0.38
N ILE A 465 -26.42 -14.58 0.75
CA ILE A 465 -27.71 -13.86 0.77
C ILE A 465 -27.52 -12.47 0.15
N ILE A 466 -26.48 -11.74 0.53
CA ILE A 466 -26.24 -10.37 0.04
C ILE A 466 -25.84 -10.39 -1.44
N ARG A 467 -25.03 -11.35 -1.86
CA ARG A 467 -24.67 -11.47 -3.29
C ARG A 467 -25.88 -11.59 -4.19
N MET A 468 -26.93 -12.25 -3.73
CA MET A 468 -28.16 -12.45 -4.50
C MET A 468 -29.00 -11.17 -4.68
N GLU A 469 -28.64 -10.06 -4.02
CA GLU A 469 -29.28 -8.75 -4.22
C GLU A 469 -29.13 -8.23 -5.65
N ASN A 470 -28.09 -8.65 -6.35
CA ASN A 470 -27.82 -8.25 -7.73
C ASN A 470 -28.57 -9.12 -8.76
N GLU A 471 -29.29 -10.13 -8.30
CA GLU A 471 -30.01 -11.07 -9.14
C GLU A 471 -31.52 -10.85 -9.02
N VAL A 472 -32.27 -11.29 -10.04
CA VAL A 472 -33.74 -11.22 -10.04
C VAL A 472 -34.31 -12.42 -9.29
N VAL A 473 -34.29 -12.39 -7.96
CA VAL A 473 -34.67 -13.50 -7.11
C VAL A 473 -36.19 -13.64 -6.99
N ASN A 474 -36.88 -12.52 -6.94
CA ASN A 474 -38.35 -12.46 -6.75
C ASN A 474 -38.88 -11.19 -7.45
N ALA A 475 -39.02 -11.25 -8.76
CA ALA A 475 -39.34 -10.12 -9.63
C ALA A 475 -40.60 -9.36 -9.21
N GLY A 476 -40.54 -8.03 -9.24
CA GLY A 476 -41.69 -7.16 -8.95
C GLY A 476 -42.03 -6.98 -7.46
N TRP A 477 -41.30 -7.62 -6.55
CA TRP A 477 -41.60 -7.59 -5.11
C TRP A 477 -40.60 -6.72 -4.29
N GLY A 478 -39.66 -6.10 -4.95
CA GLY A 478 -38.75 -5.14 -4.31
C GLY A 478 -39.42 -3.79 -4.02
N ALA A 479 -38.67 -2.87 -3.42
CA ALA A 479 -39.14 -1.51 -3.16
C ALA A 479 -39.60 -0.84 -4.48
N ASN A 480 -40.76 -0.23 -4.47
CA ASN A 480 -41.42 0.37 -5.64
C ASN A 480 -41.66 -0.62 -6.83
N GLY A 481 -41.79 -1.91 -6.55
CA GLY A 481 -41.98 -2.92 -7.59
C GLY A 481 -40.70 -3.32 -8.32
N ALA A 482 -39.51 -3.09 -7.73
CA ALA A 482 -38.23 -3.45 -8.33
C ALA A 482 -38.08 -4.98 -8.44
N ASP A 483 -37.46 -5.41 -9.55
CA ASP A 483 -37.14 -6.81 -9.78
C ASP A 483 -35.92 -7.27 -9.00
N LYS A 484 -34.95 -6.36 -8.82
CA LYS A 484 -33.71 -6.56 -8.04
C LYS A 484 -33.79 -5.77 -6.74
N TYR A 485 -33.57 -6.43 -5.65
CA TYR A 485 -33.60 -5.79 -4.33
C TYR A 485 -32.83 -6.63 -3.30
N SER A 486 -32.48 -6.01 -2.18
CA SER A 486 -31.84 -6.71 -1.08
C SER A 486 -32.80 -7.72 -0.42
N ILE A 487 -32.62 -9.00 -0.71
CA ILE A 487 -33.34 -10.06 -0.03
C ILE A 487 -32.96 -10.21 1.44
N TRP A 488 -31.78 -9.70 1.80
CA TRP A 488 -31.36 -9.58 3.19
C TRP A 488 -32.31 -8.63 3.96
N LEU A 489 -32.56 -7.45 3.42
CA LEU A 489 -33.38 -6.42 4.05
C LEU A 489 -34.89 -6.70 3.87
N TYR A 490 -35.31 -7.04 2.67
CA TYR A 490 -36.74 -7.11 2.29
C TYR A 490 -37.28 -8.53 2.17
N LYS A 491 -36.43 -9.56 2.34
CA LYS A 491 -36.82 -10.99 2.32
C LYS A 491 -37.60 -11.33 1.03
N GLY A 492 -38.83 -11.76 1.15
CA GLY A 492 -39.75 -12.00 0.02
C GLY A 492 -40.45 -10.75 -0.50
N GLY A 493 -40.04 -9.54 -0.11
CA GLY A 493 -40.64 -8.27 -0.52
C GLY A 493 -41.70 -7.74 0.43
N GLY A 494 -42.47 -6.73 0.02
CA GLY A 494 -43.49 -6.09 0.86
C GLY A 494 -44.46 -7.09 1.49
N ASP A 495 -44.84 -6.88 2.74
CA ASP A 495 -45.68 -7.76 3.56
C ASP A 495 -45.16 -9.20 3.73
N CYS A 496 -43.87 -9.40 3.62
CA CYS A 496 -43.26 -10.69 3.90
C CYS A 496 -43.13 -10.91 5.42
N HIS A 497 -43.74 -11.97 5.95
CA HIS A 497 -43.69 -12.32 7.37
C HIS A 497 -42.47 -13.18 7.74
N HIS A 498 -41.67 -13.62 6.77
CA HIS A 498 -40.46 -14.36 7.03
C HIS A 498 -39.32 -13.40 7.39
N LYS A 499 -38.36 -13.92 8.14
CA LYS A 499 -37.20 -13.19 8.65
C LYS A 499 -35.97 -14.07 8.52
N TRP A 500 -34.80 -13.45 8.59
CA TRP A 500 -33.57 -14.18 8.74
C TRP A 500 -33.30 -14.40 10.22
N PHE A 501 -33.01 -15.64 10.58
CA PHE A 501 -32.57 -16.03 11.91
C PHE A 501 -31.10 -16.36 11.86
N ARG A 502 -30.33 -15.72 12.71
CA ARG A 502 -28.92 -15.98 12.90
C ARG A 502 -28.74 -17.19 13.78
N LYS A 503 -27.98 -18.16 13.33
CA LYS A 503 -27.66 -19.40 14.05
C LYS A 503 -26.14 -19.44 14.27
N ILE A 504 -25.75 -19.71 15.50
CA ILE A 504 -24.35 -19.86 15.90
C ILE A 504 -24.15 -21.31 16.31
N TYR A 505 -23.19 -21.96 15.68
CA TYR A 505 -22.81 -23.33 15.93
C TYR A 505 -21.41 -23.39 16.51
N VAL A 506 -21.19 -24.30 17.45
CA VAL A 506 -19.88 -24.65 18.01
C VAL A 506 -19.53 -26.07 17.60
N LYS A 507 -18.28 -26.31 17.25
CA LYS A 507 -17.79 -27.65 16.91
C LYS A 507 -17.90 -28.57 18.11
N LYS A 508 -18.50 -29.74 17.95
CA LYS A 508 -18.64 -30.72 19.04
C LYS A 508 -17.31 -31.13 19.61
N GLY A 509 -17.22 -31.16 20.93
CA GLY A 509 -15.99 -31.51 21.65
C GLY A 509 -15.07 -30.34 21.96
N VAL A 510 -15.33 -29.15 21.39
CA VAL A 510 -14.66 -27.91 21.78
C VAL A 510 -15.31 -27.42 23.08
N LYS A 511 -14.59 -27.52 24.18
CA LYS A 511 -14.98 -26.83 25.42
C LYS A 511 -14.42 -25.42 25.34
N VAL A 512 -15.29 -24.42 25.46
CA VAL A 512 -14.84 -23.06 25.71
C VAL A 512 -14.11 -23.09 27.06
N ASP A 513 -12.78 -23.04 27.01
CA ASP A 513 -11.97 -23.00 28.23
C ASP A 513 -12.15 -21.64 28.86
N VAL A 514 -12.82 -21.60 30.01
CA VAL A 514 -13.00 -20.37 30.82
C VAL A 514 -11.69 -19.72 31.23
N ASN A 515 -10.57 -20.46 31.16
CA ASN A 515 -9.23 -19.97 31.42
C ASN A 515 -8.51 -19.52 30.15
N SER A 516 -9.14 -19.61 28.99
CA SER A 516 -8.55 -19.11 27.75
C SER A 516 -8.25 -17.62 27.86
N PRO A 517 -7.07 -17.13 27.44
CA PRO A 517 -6.77 -15.70 27.41
C PRO A 517 -7.70 -14.91 26.48
N LEU A 518 -8.47 -15.59 25.63
CA LEU A 518 -9.47 -15.01 24.73
C LEU A 518 -10.88 -15.00 25.34
N ALA A 519 -11.09 -15.65 26.48
CA ALA A 519 -12.37 -15.68 27.18
C ALA A 519 -12.38 -14.68 28.35
N GLU A 520 -13.46 -13.92 28.46
CA GLU A 520 -13.68 -13.00 29.60
C GLU A 520 -14.93 -13.44 30.36
N LEU A 521 -14.84 -13.50 31.68
CA LEU A 521 -15.96 -13.82 32.55
C LEU A 521 -16.63 -12.54 33.00
N ILE A 522 -17.93 -12.40 32.76
CA ILE A 522 -18.75 -11.30 33.26
C ILE A 522 -19.92 -11.84 34.07
N SER A 523 -20.46 -11.03 34.98
CA SER A 523 -21.67 -11.38 35.68
C SER A 523 -22.88 -11.34 34.73
N THR A 524 -23.87 -12.21 35.00
CA THR A 524 -25.14 -12.20 34.24
C THR A 524 -25.86 -10.85 34.31
N THR A 525 -25.71 -10.12 35.41
CA THR A 525 -26.25 -8.76 35.53
C THR A 525 -25.58 -7.79 34.58
N LYS A 526 -24.23 -7.84 34.49
CA LYS A 526 -23.46 -7.00 33.55
C LYS A 526 -23.77 -7.38 32.10
N ALA A 527 -23.85 -8.69 31.81
CA ALA A 527 -24.22 -9.17 30.48
C ALA A 527 -25.58 -8.63 30.03
N ARG A 528 -26.57 -8.63 30.93
CA ARG A 528 -27.91 -8.07 30.62
C ARG A 528 -27.86 -6.55 30.44
N GLN A 529 -27.04 -5.83 31.22
CA GLN A 529 -26.88 -4.37 31.08
C GLN A 529 -26.23 -4.01 29.75
N GLU A 530 -25.35 -4.88 29.25
CA GLU A 530 -24.72 -4.75 27.93
C GLU A 530 -25.60 -5.28 26.78
N GLY A 531 -26.82 -5.73 27.11
CA GLY A 531 -27.82 -6.15 26.15
C GLY A 531 -27.75 -7.61 25.71
N PHE A 532 -26.95 -8.44 26.37
CA PHE A 532 -26.89 -9.88 26.12
C PHE A 532 -27.99 -10.64 26.85
N ASN A 533 -28.39 -11.80 26.32
CA ASN A 533 -29.40 -12.70 26.94
C ASN A 533 -28.72 -13.96 27.52
N PRO A 534 -28.08 -13.87 28.70
CA PRO A 534 -27.45 -15.03 29.31
C PRO A 534 -28.52 -15.99 29.87
N PRO A 535 -28.20 -17.31 30.01
CA PRO A 535 -29.08 -18.28 30.64
C PRO A 535 -29.50 -17.83 32.05
N ALA A 536 -30.75 -18.14 32.43
CA ALA A 536 -31.36 -17.59 33.64
C ALA A 536 -30.68 -17.97 34.98
N ASN A 537 -29.87 -19.03 34.98
CA ASN A 537 -29.40 -19.67 36.21
C ASN A 537 -27.86 -19.68 36.41
N ASN A 538 -27.11 -18.88 35.66
CA ASN A 538 -25.67 -18.79 35.84
C ASN A 538 -25.26 -17.42 36.41
N ASP A 539 -24.50 -17.41 37.49
CA ASP A 539 -23.98 -16.18 38.08
C ASP A 539 -22.87 -15.52 37.24
N LEU A 540 -22.18 -16.32 36.42
CA LEU A 540 -21.14 -15.90 35.51
C LEU A 540 -21.38 -16.49 34.13
N VAL A 541 -21.08 -15.70 33.11
CA VAL A 541 -21.18 -16.11 31.70
C VAL A 541 -19.80 -15.91 31.06
N ALA A 542 -19.30 -16.94 30.40
CA ALA A 542 -18.09 -16.80 29.60
C ALA A 542 -18.42 -16.04 28.32
N ILE A 543 -17.74 -14.92 28.08
CA ILE A 543 -17.76 -14.25 26.79
C ILE A 543 -16.89 -15.07 25.84
N ALA A 544 -17.42 -15.41 24.69
CA ALA A 544 -16.69 -16.12 23.65
C ALA A 544 -15.48 -15.33 23.17
N PRO A 545 -14.54 -15.99 22.44
CA PRO A 545 -13.34 -15.34 21.94
C PRO A 545 -13.63 -14.01 21.22
N LYS A 546 -12.71 -13.07 21.31
CA LYS A 546 -12.84 -11.69 20.78
C LYS A 546 -13.04 -11.62 19.26
N ASP A 547 -12.75 -12.69 18.54
CA ASP A 547 -13.00 -12.84 17.12
C ASP A 547 -14.46 -13.16 16.77
N MET A 548 -15.30 -13.46 17.75
CA MET A 548 -16.73 -13.62 17.56
C MET A 548 -17.45 -12.28 17.70
N LYS A 549 -18.29 -11.98 16.74
CA LYS A 549 -19.18 -10.81 16.80
C LYS A 549 -20.07 -10.90 18.03
N ASN A 550 -20.24 -9.78 18.74
CA ASN A 550 -20.92 -9.70 20.03
C ASN A 550 -20.38 -10.69 21.07
N ASN A 551 -19.09 -11.02 20.99
CA ASN A 551 -18.43 -11.96 21.91
C ASN A 551 -19.19 -13.30 22.03
N GLY A 552 -19.85 -13.75 20.95
CA GLY A 552 -20.62 -14.98 20.94
C GLY A 552 -21.97 -14.95 21.64
N PHE A 553 -22.36 -13.81 22.20
CA PHE A 553 -23.69 -13.63 22.78
C PHE A 553 -24.72 -13.28 21.73
N LEU A 554 -25.99 -13.59 22.04
CA LEU A 554 -27.12 -13.13 21.26
C LEU A 554 -27.18 -11.59 21.25
N GLU A 555 -27.57 -11.02 20.13
CA GLU A 555 -27.75 -9.56 20.04
C GLU A 555 -28.86 -9.10 21.02
N PRO A 556 -28.74 -7.86 21.54
CA PRO A 556 -29.80 -7.27 22.36
C PRO A 556 -31.12 -7.25 21.57
N ARG A 557 -32.19 -7.57 22.24
CA ARG A 557 -33.54 -7.48 21.66
C ARG A 557 -34.00 -6.05 21.60
#